data_1d77eca957ef521f115bdcfa29724e91
#
_entry.id   1d77eca957ef521f115bdcfa29724e91
#
_cell.length_a   1.000
_cell.length_b   1.000
_cell.length_c   1.000
_cell.angle_alpha   90.00
_cell.angle_beta   90.00
_cell.angle_gamma   90.00
#
_symmetry.space_group_name_H-M   'P 1'
#
loop_
_entity.id
_entity.type
_entity.pdbx_description
1 polymer ?
#
loop_
_entity_poly.entity_id
_entity_poly.type
_entity_poly.pdbx_seq_one_letter_code
_entity_poly.pdbx_strand_id
1 'polypeptide(L)'
;MARLQGDCTVWEIHNRAFARAGLASEEGLVALVTDFLQSDELRTEVDWQAGAAVERRHYRITLSRMTHRRDPVCMVSLVDQTAEVRTEDTLRREMATDSLTGLPNRGGFTDALEAMMGAGARRWAVLMIDLERFSRFNACLGSLAGDELLITVARRIKGALRARDVLARTGGDEFGVLLAIDQSAQEVDHVARRIRDVLSTPFRLSDYEIRVSCAIGIAFGDPTVSDAEDVIRHAQVAMKKSKASKVAEAYHTHALDSAREEFAMETALRRAIENDQLSLVFQPICDLATGRVSGFEALSRWTDEDGVSHDPARFIQVAEESGLIVPLGRWALGTATRTLASWDARHGGNCGISLAVNLSPIQLQRDSIPQAVEHALAAAGLAGERLKLELTESAIIADPDRMSHVLMALKDLGAMIAMDDFGTGFSNLASLQRLPIDLLKIDRSFVTGLLQDRDKVAIVRAILSLAQALGMATVAEGIETIEVGQTLAALGCNFGQGYAYSRPLAADAAYQYLLDRNS
;
A
#
# COMPACT_ATOMS: atom_id res chain seq x y z
N MET A 1 55.20 19.57 32.79
CA MET A 1 55.73 18.43 33.56
C MET A 1 55.13 18.49 34.95
N ALA A 2 54.68 17.39 35.41
CA ALA A 2 54.04 17.25 36.74
C ALA A 2 54.70 16.09 37.49
N ARG A 3 54.75 16.19 38.83
CA ARG A 3 55.21 15.12 39.73
C ARG A 3 54.33 15.04 40.97
N LEU A 4 54.39 13.90 41.65
CA LEU A 4 53.77 13.74 42.97
C LEU A 4 54.67 14.33 44.07
N GLN A 5 54.07 15.13 44.95
CA GLN A 5 54.69 15.55 46.18
C GLN A 5 53.73 15.17 47.33
N GLY A 6 53.99 14.02 47.95
CA GLY A 6 53.01 13.34 48.76
C GLY A 6 51.86 12.82 47.87
N ASP A 7 50.60 13.06 48.24
CA ASP A 7 49.41 12.69 47.48
C ASP A 7 48.94 13.80 46.51
N CYS A 8 49.70 14.87 46.33
CA CYS A 8 49.34 16.01 45.50
C CYS A 8 50.21 16.08 44.25
N THR A 9 49.57 16.37 43.09
CA THR A 9 50.23 16.64 41.84
C THR A 9 50.75 18.10 41.81
N VAL A 10 52.03 18.29 41.60
CA VAL A 10 52.67 19.59 41.48
C VAL A 10 53.17 19.80 40.04
N TRP A 11 52.79 20.96 39.46
CA TRP A 11 53.27 21.37 38.14
C TRP A 11 54.66 22.06 38.24
N GLU A 12 55.69 21.36 37.79
CA GLU A 12 57.06 21.91 37.84
C GLU A 12 57.38 22.86 36.69
N ILE A 13 57.00 22.49 35.49
CA ILE A 13 57.26 23.26 34.27
C ILE A 13 56.02 23.22 33.41
N HIS A 14 55.55 24.37 32.98
CA HIS A 14 54.45 24.48 32.01
C HIS A 14 54.68 25.67 31.06
N ASN A 15 54.13 25.60 29.87
CA ASN A 15 54.26 26.67 28.88
C ASN A 15 53.17 27.75 29.10
N ARG A 16 53.35 28.91 28.43
CA ARG A 16 52.44 30.05 28.56
C ARG A 16 51.00 29.72 28.10
N ALA A 17 50.82 28.82 27.12
CA ALA A 17 49.51 28.44 26.61
C ALA A 17 48.73 27.66 27.67
N PHE A 18 49.37 26.70 28.35
CA PHE A 18 48.77 25.92 29.44
C PHE A 18 48.37 26.84 30.62
N ALA A 19 49.22 27.76 30.99
CA ALA A 19 48.93 28.74 32.07
C ALA A 19 47.77 29.66 31.70
N ARG A 20 47.72 30.19 30.46
CA ARG A 20 46.62 31.05 29.99
C ARG A 20 45.28 30.32 29.88
N ALA A 21 45.30 29.05 29.58
CA ALA A 21 44.08 28.21 29.51
C ALA A 21 43.49 27.84 30.88
N GLY A 22 44.21 28.17 32.00
CA GLY A 22 43.74 27.87 33.35
C GLY A 22 43.73 26.39 33.72
N LEU A 23 44.31 25.52 32.89
CA LEU A 23 44.20 24.07 32.98
C LEU A 23 44.96 23.47 34.18
N ALA A 24 45.91 24.21 34.77
CA ALA A 24 46.65 23.74 35.93
C ALA A 24 45.81 23.52 37.19
N SER A 25 44.68 24.20 37.28
CA SER A 25 43.75 24.14 38.43
C SER A 25 42.48 23.33 38.13
N GLU A 26 42.35 22.75 36.94
CA GLU A 26 41.20 21.90 36.58
C GLU A 26 41.29 20.55 37.31
N GLU A 27 40.33 20.30 38.21
CA GLU A 27 40.32 19.13 39.09
C GLU A 27 40.36 17.83 38.30
N GLY A 28 39.66 17.75 37.18
CA GLY A 28 39.64 16.54 36.31
C GLY A 28 40.98 16.23 35.67
N LEU A 29 41.76 17.25 35.26
CA LEU A 29 43.10 17.08 34.70
C LEU A 29 44.12 16.70 35.80
N VAL A 30 43.98 17.30 36.97
CA VAL A 30 44.83 17.00 38.13
C VAL A 30 44.61 15.55 38.56
N ALA A 31 43.36 15.10 38.68
CA ALA A 31 43.05 13.73 38.99
C ALA A 31 43.63 12.74 37.98
N LEU A 32 43.40 12.98 36.67
CA LEU A 32 43.93 12.14 35.60
C LEU A 32 45.47 12.00 35.66
N VAL A 33 46.19 13.08 35.92
CA VAL A 33 47.66 13.06 36.04
C VAL A 33 48.09 12.36 37.33
N THR A 34 47.33 12.51 38.42
CA THR A 34 47.61 11.82 39.68
C THR A 34 47.47 10.30 39.55
N ASP A 35 46.37 9.86 38.96
CA ASP A 35 46.09 8.45 38.73
C ASP A 35 47.16 7.81 37.82
N PHE A 36 47.56 8.54 36.74
CA PHE A 36 48.65 8.09 35.86
C PHE A 36 49.98 7.98 36.58
N LEU A 37 50.33 8.93 37.46
CA LEU A 37 51.59 8.90 38.22
C LEU A 37 51.60 7.76 39.25
N GLN A 38 50.43 7.36 39.77
CA GLN A 38 50.27 6.23 40.68
C GLN A 38 50.20 4.87 39.97
N SER A 39 49.86 4.83 38.65
CA SER A 39 49.81 3.61 37.86
C SER A 39 51.23 3.20 37.45
N ASP A 40 51.41 2.00 36.87
CA ASP A 40 52.67 1.54 36.27
C ASP A 40 52.76 1.83 34.75
N GLU A 41 51.82 2.57 34.20
CA GLU A 41 51.77 2.87 32.78
C GLU A 41 52.91 3.78 32.36
N LEU A 42 53.47 3.54 31.18
CA LEU A 42 54.55 4.34 30.60
C LEU A 42 54.00 5.49 29.73
N ARG A 43 52.85 5.26 29.10
CA ARG A 43 52.17 6.25 28.23
C ARG A 43 50.68 5.94 28.17
N THR A 44 49.89 7.00 28.25
CA THR A 44 48.41 6.95 28.09
C THR A 44 47.94 8.14 27.24
N GLU A 45 46.95 7.89 26.36
CA GLU A 45 46.27 8.94 25.61
C GLU A 45 44.78 8.95 25.97
N VAL A 46 44.25 10.15 26.28
CA VAL A 46 42.86 10.31 26.70
C VAL A 46 42.28 11.54 26.03
N ASP A 47 41.06 11.40 25.45
CA ASP A 47 40.29 12.55 25.01
C ASP A 47 39.55 13.14 26.24
N TRP A 48 39.76 14.42 26.46
CA TRP A 48 39.30 15.12 27.66
C TRP A 48 38.60 16.43 27.30
N GLN A 49 37.61 16.79 28.08
CA GLN A 49 36.80 17.99 27.88
C GLN A 49 36.93 18.94 29.10
N ALA A 50 37.13 20.25 28.82
CA ALA A 50 37.16 21.30 29.82
C ALA A 50 36.12 22.38 29.56
N GLY A 51 35.63 23.03 30.61
CA GLY A 51 34.73 24.17 30.56
C GLY A 51 33.25 23.85 30.61
N ALA A 52 32.42 24.88 30.77
CA ALA A 52 30.95 24.76 30.79
C ALA A 52 30.39 24.49 29.41
N ALA A 53 29.14 24.04 29.34
CA ALA A 53 28.48 23.53 28.12
C ALA A 53 28.58 24.45 26.88
N VAL A 54 28.61 25.79 27.06
CA VAL A 54 28.68 26.76 25.97
C VAL A 54 30.12 27.03 25.50
N GLU A 55 31.11 26.90 26.38
CA GLU A 55 32.52 27.14 26.09
C GLU A 55 33.38 25.89 26.20
N ARG A 56 32.76 24.70 26.00
CA ARG A 56 33.44 23.43 26.10
C ARG A 56 34.57 23.34 25.07
N ARG A 57 35.77 22.97 25.56
CA ARG A 57 36.96 22.72 24.75
C ARG A 57 37.31 21.22 24.82
N HIS A 58 37.77 20.71 23.69
CA HIS A 58 38.18 19.33 23.54
C HIS A 58 39.68 19.23 23.41
N TYR A 59 40.29 18.42 24.27
CA TYR A 59 41.72 18.21 24.29
C TYR A 59 42.04 16.73 24.14
N ARG A 60 43.05 16.43 23.31
CA ARG A 60 43.72 15.14 23.37
C ARG A 60 44.89 15.25 24.31
N ILE A 61 44.89 14.48 25.39
CA ILE A 61 45.92 14.47 26.42
C ILE A 61 46.79 13.26 26.22
N THR A 62 48.09 13.46 26.07
CA THR A 62 49.07 12.38 26.12
C THR A 62 49.88 12.53 27.39
N LEU A 63 49.83 11.53 28.26
CA LEU A 63 50.62 11.39 29.46
C LEU A 63 51.78 10.44 29.18
N SER A 64 53.00 10.83 29.51
CA SER A 64 54.18 10.02 29.33
C SER A 64 55.09 10.07 30.57
N ARG A 65 55.44 8.90 31.08
CA ARG A 65 56.32 8.78 32.24
C ARG A 65 57.77 9.01 31.86
N MET A 66 58.44 9.86 32.59
CA MET A 66 59.86 10.14 32.47
C MET A 66 60.53 9.93 33.80
N THR A 67 61.71 9.35 33.80
CA THR A 67 62.53 9.19 35.01
C THR A 67 63.50 10.35 35.12
N HIS A 68 63.35 11.18 36.15
CA HIS A 68 64.28 12.28 36.45
C HIS A 68 64.76 12.16 37.89
N ARG A 69 66.07 11.99 38.12
CA ARG A 69 66.72 11.96 39.46
C ARG A 69 66.04 11.06 40.51
N ARG A 70 65.62 9.88 40.17
CA ARG A 70 64.96 8.85 41.00
C ARG A 70 63.46 9.03 41.26
N ASP A 71 62.85 10.16 40.90
CA ASP A 71 61.37 10.36 41.03
C ASP A 71 60.68 10.24 39.68
N PRO A 72 59.50 9.59 39.55
CA PRO A 72 58.73 9.56 38.34
C PRO A 72 58.12 10.96 38.07
N VAL A 73 58.34 11.46 36.85
CA VAL A 73 57.75 12.73 36.36
C VAL A 73 56.83 12.42 35.16
N CYS A 74 55.67 13.04 35.13
CA CYS A 74 54.75 12.92 34.00
C CYS A 74 54.97 14.12 33.06
N MET A 75 55.25 13.82 31.81
CA MET A 75 55.12 14.80 30.73
C MET A 75 53.68 14.78 30.22
N VAL A 76 52.99 15.92 30.31
CA VAL A 76 51.63 16.10 29.87
C VAL A 76 51.64 16.93 28.59
N SER A 77 51.19 16.38 27.50
CA SER A 77 50.97 17.06 26.22
C SER A 77 49.48 17.21 25.99
N LEU A 78 49.00 18.41 25.72
CA LEU A 78 47.64 18.69 25.38
C LEU A 78 47.58 19.29 23.97
N VAL A 79 46.78 18.70 23.13
CA VAL A 79 46.46 19.20 21.80
C VAL A 79 45.00 19.66 21.83
N ASP A 80 44.77 20.92 21.59
CA ASP A 80 43.41 21.48 21.47
C ASP A 80 42.82 21.08 20.13
N GLN A 81 41.81 20.21 20.16
CA GLN A 81 41.08 19.69 19.00
C GLN A 81 39.69 20.30 18.88
N THR A 82 39.40 21.38 19.60
CA THR A 82 38.09 22.01 19.65
C THR A 82 37.58 22.43 18.27
N ALA A 83 38.48 22.96 17.44
CA ALA A 83 38.13 23.40 16.09
C ALA A 83 37.82 22.22 15.18
N GLU A 84 38.62 21.15 15.25
CA GLU A 84 38.41 19.92 14.48
C GLU A 84 37.10 19.24 14.86
N VAL A 85 36.86 19.05 16.16
CA VAL A 85 35.61 18.42 16.65
C VAL A 85 34.38 19.27 16.26
N ARG A 86 34.45 20.59 16.40
CA ARG A 86 33.34 21.47 15.99
C ARG A 86 33.11 21.44 14.48
N THR A 87 34.17 21.37 13.68
CA THR A 87 34.06 21.27 12.23
C THR A 87 33.44 19.93 11.84
N GLU A 88 33.89 18.84 12.46
CA GLU A 88 33.35 17.51 12.25
C GLU A 88 31.87 17.42 12.64
N ASP A 89 31.49 17.94 13.81
CA ASP A 89 30.09 18.02 14.25
C ASP A 89 29.24 18.89 13.32
N THR A 90 29.78 19.97 12.78
CA THR A 90 29.08 20.85 11.83
C THR A 90 28.87 20.11 10.51
N LEU A 91 29.93 19.52 9.97
CA LEU A 91 29.86 18.71 8.74
C LEU A 91 28.88 17.53 8.90
N ARG A 92 28.93 16.84 10.04
CA ARG A 92 27.99 15.73 10.32
C ARG A 92 26.54 16.22 10.37
N ARG A 93 26.27 17.37 10.98
CA ARG A 93 24.92 17.98 10.97
C ARG A 93 24.50 18.40 9.56
N GLU A 94 25.38 19.01 8.78
CA GLU A 94 25.10 19.40 7.40
C GLU A 94 24.82 18.17 6.54
N MET A 95 25.58 17.10 6.70
CA MET A 95 25.37 15.82 6.00
C MET A 95 24.09 15.08 6.44
N ALA A 96 23.59 15.34 7.65
CA ALA A 96 22.38 14.71 8.19
C ALA A 96 21.11 15.54 8.01
N THR A 97 21.17 16.70 7.32
CA THR A 97 20.07 17.66 7.20
C THR A 97 19.65 17.84 5.73
N ASP A 98 18.35 17.94 5.46
CA ASP A 98 17.80 18.31 4.15
C ASP A 98 17.90 19.81 3.95
N SER A 99 18.59 20.25 2.91
CA SER A 99 18.90 21.67 2.65
C SER A 99 17.67 22.52 2.34
N LEU A 100 16.59 21.94 1.83
CA LEU A 100 15.36 22.65 1.47
C LEU A 100 14.48 22.93 2.70
N THR A 101 14.24 21.89 3.52
CA THR A 101 13.28 21.95 4.61
C THR A 101 13.91 22.21 5.97
N GLY A 102 15.24 22.04 6.10
CA GLY A 102 15.97 22.13 7.37
C GLY A 102 15.66 20.96 8.34
N LEU A 103 14.93 19.95 7.90
CA LEU A 103 14.65 18.74 8.64
C LEU A 103 15.82 17.75 8.54
N PRO A 104 15.96 16.78 9.44
CA PRO A 104 16.80 15.62 9.20
C PRO A 104 16.53 15.02 7.81
N ASN A 105 17.60 14.66 7.10
CA ASN A 105 17.49 13.89 5.88
C ASN A 105 17.38 12.38 6.18
N ARG A 106 17.47 11.50 5.17
CA ARG A 106 17.38 10.05 5.36
C ARG A 106 18.42 9.54 6.36
N GLY A 107 19.70 9.98 6.24
CA GLY A 107 20.76 9.57 7.16
C GLY A 107 20.47 10.02 8.60
N GLY A 108 20.10 11.29 8.80
CA GLY A 108 19.73 11.80 10.11
C GLY A 108 18.48 11.13 10.71
N PHE A 109 17.57 10.64 9.86
CA PHE A 109 16.41 9.87 10.31
C PHE A 109 16.81 8.46 10.75
N THR A 110 17.69 7.79 10.01
CA THR A 110 18.23 6.47 10.37
C THR A 110 19.03 6.56 11.68
N ASP A 111 19.89 7.55 11.85
CA ASP A 111 20.65 7.79 13.10
C ASP A 111 19.69 7.96 14.31
N ALA A 112 18.61 8.73 14.15
CA ALA A 112 17.61 8.95 15.20
C ALA A 112 16.86 7.66 15.55
N LEU A 113 16.54 6.84 14.55
CA LEU A 113 15.88 5.55 14.73
C LEU A 113 16.80 4.55 15.44
N GLU A 114 18.06 4.43 15.03
CA GLU A 114 19.06 3.60 15.70
C GLU A 114 19.25 3.99 17.16
N ALA A 115 19.33 5.29 17.45
CA ALA A 115 19.43 5.79 18.83
C ALA A 115 18.20 5.38 19.65
N MET A 116 16.99 5.40 19.07
CA MET A 116 15.76 4.97 19.75
C MET A 116 15.71 3.46 19.97
N MET A 117 16.15 2.67 18.98
CA MET A 117 16.27 1.21 19.09
C MET A 117 17.26 0.81 20.19
N GLY A 118 18.42 1.49 20.26
CA GLY A 118 19.46 1.22 21.26
C GLY A 118 19.10 1.63 22.68
N ALA A 119 18.16 2.55 22.86
CA ALA A 119 17.73 3.03 24.20
C ALA A 119 16.86 2.01 25.00
N GLY A 120 16.60 0.85 24.45
CA GLY A 120 15.96 -0.35 25.03
C GLY A 120 14.71 -0.10 25.89
N ALA A 121 13.54 -0.48 25.47
CA ALA A 121 12.31 -0.59 26.26
C ALA A 121 11.18 0.44 26.01
N ARG A 122 11.31 1.45 25.17
CA ARG A 122 10.15 2.25 24.80
C ARG A 122 9.51 1.71 23.52
N ARG A 123 8.18 1.59 23.53
CA ARG A 123 7.42 1.32 22.30
C ARG A 123 7.57 2.52 21.37
N TRP A 124 7.83 2.29 20.11
CA TRP A 124 7.98 3.32 19.11
C TRP A 124 7.38 2.87 17.77
N ALA A 125 7.14 3.82 16.89
CA ALA A 125 6.68 3.55 15.54
C ALA A 125 7.33 4.50 14.54
N VAL A 126 7.53 4.02 13.33
CA VAL A 126 7.94 4.78 12.15
C VAL A 126 6.74 4.96 11.25
N LEU A 127 6.49 6.20 10.82
CA LEU A 127 5.52 6.52 9.77
C LEU A 127 6.28 7.00 8.55
N MET A 128 6.00 6.43 7.38
CA MET A 128 6.44 6.96 6.09
C MET A 128 5.24 7.61 5.38
N ILE A 129 5.44 8.81 4.89
CA ILE A 129 4.42 9.67 4.29
C ILE A 129 4.88 10.06 2.89
N ASP A 130 4.04 9.89 1.89
CA ASP A 130 4.29 10.25 0.49
C ASP A 130 3.18 11.19 0.00
N LEU A 131 3.54 12.25 -0.72
CA LEU A 131 2.58 13.20 -1.26
C LEU A 131 2.07 12.72 -2.60
N GLU A 132 0.77 12.43 -2.68
CA GLU A 132 0.18 11.95 -3.92
C GLU A 132 0.23 13.01 -5.02
N ARG A 133 0.61 12.57 -6.24
CA ARG A 133 0.66 13.39 -7.46
C ARG A 133 1.64 14.58 -7.43
N PHE A 134 2.63 14.58 -6.55
CA PHE A 134 3.62 15.66 -6.45
C PHE A 134 4.40 15.87 -7.77
N SER A 135 4.77 14.81 -8.46
CA SER A 135 5.42 14.91 -9.79
C SER A 135 4.55 15.63 -10.82
N ARG A 136 3.22 15.40 -10.80
CA ARG A 136 2.27 16.10 -11.67
C ARG A 136 2.15 17.59 -11.29
N PHE A 137 2.18 17.87 -10.00
CA PHE A 137 2.19 19.22 -9.48
C PHE A 137 3.41 20.01 -9.99
N ASN A 138 4.62 19.44 -9.87
CA ASN A 138 5.86 20.03 -10.38
C ASN A 138 5.82 20.24 -11.91
N ALA A 139 5.24 19.31 -12.65
CA ALA A 139 5.10 19.43 -14.10
C ALA A 139 4.17 20.60 -14.49
N CYS A 140 3.15 20.92 -13.68
CA CYS A 140 2.18 21.98 -13.96
C CYS A 140 2.64 23.37 -13.49
N LEU A 141 3.24 23.47 -12.30
CA LEU A 141 3.53 24.75 -11.64
C LEU A 141 5.04 25.05 -11.48
N GLY A 142 5.89 24.12 -11.88
CA GLY A 142 7.35 24.26 -11.80
C GLY A 142 7.94 23.85 -10.43
N SER A 143 9.26 23.65 -10.42
CA SER A 143 9.98 23.15 -9.24
C SER A 143 9.98 24.13 -8.07
N LEU A 144 9.99 25.44 -8.33
CA LEU A 144 9.95 26.45 -7.25
C LEU A 144 8.66 26.37 -6.43
N ALA A 145 7.51 26.18 -7.09
CA ALA A 145 6.22 25.97 -6.41
C ALA A 145 6.22 24.65 -5.63
N GLY A 146 6.88 23.60 -6.15
CA GLY A 146 7.08 22.35 -5.46
C GLY A 146 7.92 22.49 -4.19
N ASP A 147 8.98 23.25 -4.24
CA ASP A 147 9.83 23.53 -3.09
C ASP A 147 9.06 24.28 -1.99
N GLU A 148 8.28 25.30 -2.36
CA GLU A 148 7.42 26.04 -1.44
C GLU A 148 6.35 25.12 -0.80
N LEU A 149 5.76 24.22 -1.60
CA LEU A 149 4.83 23.21 -1.10
C LEU A 149 5.51 22.30 -0.08
N LEU A 150 6.68 21.74 -0.37
CA LEU A 150 7.43 20.85 0.51
C LEU A 150 7.78 21.53 1.85
N ILE A 151 8.23 22.79 1.83
CA ILE A 151 8.50 23.59 3.04
C ILE A 151 7.22 23.75 3.88
N THR A 152 6.09 24.03 3.22
CA THR A 152 4.83 24.24 3.90
C THR A 152 4.26 22.94 4.47
N VAL A 153 4.40 21.82 3.74
CA VAL A 153 4.07 20.47 4.21
C VAL A 153 4.89 20.12 5.44
N ALA A 154 6.21 20.30 5.39
CA ALA A 154 7.11 20.06 6.52
C ALA A 154 6.67 20.82 7.78
N ARG A 155 6.31 22.11 7.62
CA ARG A 155 5.84 22.96 8.72
C ARG A 155 4.50 22.47 9.29
N ARG A 156 3.55 22.06 8.44
CA ARG A 156 2.24 21.54 8.88
C ARG A 156 2.38 20.22 9.62
N ILE A 157 3.17 19.27 9.08
CA ILE A 157 3.42 18.00 9.76
C ILE A 157 4.10 18.25 11.11
N LYS A 158 5.13 19.11 11.17
CA LYS A 158 5.81 19.44 12.42
C LYS A 158 4.86 20.04 13.46
N GLY A 159 3.92 20.88 13.05
CA GLY A 159 2.87 21.43 13.93
C GLY A 159 1.88 20.38 14.42
N ALA A 160 1.77 19.25 13.73
CA ALA A 160 0.94 18.12 14.14
C ALA A 160 1.67 17.11 15.04
N LEU A 161 2.96 17.32 15.34
CA LEU A 161 3.80 16.41 16.14
C LEU A 161 4.13 17.01 17.52
N ARG A 162 4.51 16.15 18.45
CA ARG A 162 5.03 16.57 19.76
C ARG A 162 6.51 16.94 19.66
N ALA A 163 7.02 17.72 20.61
CA ALA A 163 8.43 18.17 20.61
C ALA A 163 9.47 17.02 20.64
N ARG A 164 9.08 15.85 21.15
CA ARG A 164 9.92 14.65 21.22
C ARG A 164 9.86 13.78 19.97
N ASP A 165 8.88 13.99 19.09
CA ASP A 165 8.73 13.25 17.86
C ASP A 165 9.71 13.79 16.82
N VAL A 166 10.33 12.91 16.06
CA VAL A 166 11.28 13.30 15.01
C VAL A 166 10.55 13.32 13.68
N LEU A 167 10.68 14.43 12.96
CA LEU A 167 10.24 14.56 11.57
C LEU A 167 11.47 14.71 10.68
N ALA A 168 11.52 13.97 9.59
CA ALA A 168 12.57 14.00 8.59
C ALA A 168 11.97 14.10 7.17
N ARG A 169 12.77 14.57 6.21
CA ARG A 169 12.50 14.42 4.78
C ARG A 169 13.46 13.38 4.22
N THR A 170 12.93 12.21 3.87
CA THR A 170 13.73 11.03 3.49
C THR A 170 14.10 11.01 2.00
N GLY A 171 13.46 11.86 1.19
CA GLY A 171 13.80 12.06 -0.23
C GLY A 171 12.59 12.52 -1.03
N GLY A 172 12.81 13.31 -2.09
CA GLY A 172 11.73 13.77 -2.99
C GLY A 172 10.53 14.37 -2.25
N ASP A 173 9.40 13.70 -2.34
CA ASP A 173 8.12 13.99 -1.69
C ASP A 173 7.81 13.09 -0.49
N GLU A 174 8.81 12.33 0.00
CA GLU A 174 8.68 11.43 1.14
C GLU A 174 9.14 12.08 2.46
N PHE A 175 8.33 11.90 3.50
CA PHE A 175 8.66 12.31 4.87
C PHE A 175 8.61 11.11 5.81
N GLY A 176 9.55 11.06 6.77
CA GLY A 176 9.60 10.09 7.84
C GLY A 176 9.24 10.72 9.18
N VAL A 177 8.43 10.02 9.99
CA VAL A 177 8.11 10.43 11.36
C VAL A 177 8.45 9.28 12.31
N LEU A 178 9.22 9.58 13.36
CA LEU A 178 9.54 8.65 14.43
C LEU A 178 8.79 9.08 15.68
N LEU A 179 7.95 8.19 16.19
CA LEU A 179 7.09 8.42 17.35
C LEU A 179 7.53 7.56 18.54
N ALA A 180 7.64 8.18 19.70
CA ALA A 180 7.70 7.47 20.97
C ALA A 180 6.28 7.24 21.49
N ILE A 181 5.90 5.96 21.76
CA ILE A 181 4.56 5.55 22.19
C ILE A 181 4.53 5.44 23.72
N ASP A 182 3.61 6.19 24.37
CA ASP A 182 3.49 6.18 25.84
C ASP A 182 2.45 5.17 26.34
N GLN A 183 1.28 5.11 25.71
CA GLN A 183 0.13 4.37 26.25
C GLN A 183 -0.31 3.20 25.36
N SER A 184 -0.59 3.44 24.08
CA SER A 184 -1.10 2.40 23.19
C SER A 184 -0.76 2.63 21.72
N ALA A 185 -0.84 1.58 20.91
CA ALA A 185 -0.68 1.67 19.45
C ALA A 185 -1.71 2.63 18.80
N GLN A 186 -2.87 2.85 19.43
CA GLN A 186 -3.89 3.79 18.95
C GLN A 186 -3.40 5.25 18.91
N GLU A 187 -2.36 5.61 19.67
CA GLU A 187 -1.74 6.94 19.57
C GLU A 187 -1.17 7.18 18.18
N VAL A 188 -0.64 6.16 17.55
CA VAL A 188 -0.04 6.23 16.20
C VAL A 188 -1.12 6.52 15.16
N ASP A 189 -2.27 5.86 15.25
CA ASP A 189 -3.42 6.09 14.36
C ASP A 189 -3.99 7.51 14.52
N HIS A 190 -4.00 8.03 15.75
CA HIS A 190 -4.40 9.41 16.00
C HIS A 190 -3.42 10.42 15.37
N VAL A 191 -2.12 10.17 15.45
CA VAL A 191 -1.11 11.02 14.81
C VAL A 191 -1.24 10.95 13.30
N ALA A 192 -1.38 9.74 12.73
CA ALA A 192 -1.56 9.55 11.29
C ALA A 192 -2.80 10.28 10.76
N ARG A 193 -3.95 10.18 11.46
CA ARG A 193 -5.16 10.94 11.12
C ARG A 193 -4.92 12.44 11.19
N ARG A 194 -4.33 12.96 12.28
CA ARG A 194 -4.02 14.38 12.44
C ARG A 194 -3.11 14.91 11.35
N ILE A 195 -2.10 14.16 10.92
CA ILE A 195 -1.23 14.52 9.80
C ILE A 195 -2.06 14.61 8.52
N ARG A 196 -2.92 13.65 8.24
CA ARG A 196 -3.78 13.65 7.05
C ARG A 196 -4.73 14.84 7.06
N ASP A 197 -5.36 15.14 8.20
CA ASP A 197 -6.29 16.25 8.36
C ASP A 197 -5.61 17.62 8.09
N VAL A 198 -4.41 17.84 8.62
CA VAL A 198 -3.69 19.12 8.38
C VAL A 198 -3.18 19.22 6.94
N LEU A 199 -2.91 18.12 6.26
CA LEU A 199 -2.52 18.13 4.84
C LEU A 199 -3.71 18.25 3.90
N SER A 200 -4.89 17.79 4.29
CA SER A 200 -6.13 17.94 3.49
C SER A 200 -6.64 19.39 3.43
N THR A 201 -6.23 20.25 4.38
CA THR A 201 -6.56 21.69 4.33
C THR A 201 -5.83 22.36 3.17
N PRO A 202 -6.53 23.24 2.40
CA PRO A 202 -5.93 23.87 1.24
C PRO A 202 -4.62 24.59 1.54
N PHE A 203 -3.69 24.49 0.60
CA PHE A 203 -2.42 25.21 0.58
C PHE A 203 -2.57 26.44 -0.30
N ARG A 204 -2.21 27.62 0.21
CA ARG A 204 -2.11 28.82 -0.60
C ARG A 204 -0.68 29.02 -1.00
N LEU A 205 -0.40 28.85 -2.29
CA LEU A 205 0.92 29.00 -2.90
C LEU A 205 0.79 30.04 -4.01
N SER A 206 1.34 31.22 -3.78
CA SER A 206 1.17 32.37 -4.68
C SER A 206 -0.32 32.63 -4.95
N ASP A 207 -0.77 32.51 -6.20
CA ASP A 207 -2.17 32.75 -6.62
C ASP A 207 -3.05 31.48 -6.65
N TYR A 208 -2.51 30.33 -6.22
CA TYR A 208 -3.21 29.04 -6.31
C TYR A 208 -3.62 28.50 -4.94
N GLU A 209 -4.82 27.95 -4.89
CA GLU A 209 -5.29 27.16 -3.76
C GLU A 209 -5.29 25.68 -4.14
N ILE A 210 -4.45 24.88 -3.45
CA ILE A 210 -4.15 23.50 -3.80
C ILE A 210 -4.50 22.58 -2.65
N ARG A 211 -5.11 21.43 -2.96
CA ARG A 211 -5.32 20.35 -2.00
C ARG A 211 -4.34 19.23 -2.28
N VAL A 212 -3.67 18.75 -1.24
CA VAL A 212 -2.71 17.66 -1.30
C VAL A 212 -3.25 16.50 -0.50
N SER A 213 -3.23 15.32 -1.09
CA SER A 213 -3.45 14.05 -0.39
C SER A 213 -2.13 13.36 -0.12
N CYS A 214 -2.10 12.50 0.89
CA CYS A 214 -0.91 11.73 1.24
C CYS A 214 -1.25 10.28 1.57
N ALA A 215 -0.33 9.37 1.24
CA ALA A 215 -0.33 8.01 1.70
C ALA A 215 0.55 7.89 2.97
N ILE A 216 0.11 7.12 3.96
CA ILE A 216 0.83 6.93 5.22
C ILE A 216 0.96 5.44 5.51
N GLY A 217 2.20 4.96 5.62
CA GLY A 217 2.52 3.61 6.08
C GLY A 217 3.16 3.64 7.46
N ILE A 218 2.82 2.69 8.30
CA ILE A 218 3.22 2.61 9.70
C ILE A 218 3.99 1.30 9.93
N ALA A 219 5.14 1.38 10.60
CA ALA A 219 5.84 0.21 11.15
C ALA A 219 6.04 0.40 12.65
N PHE A 220 5.64 -0.59 13.43
CA PHE A 220 5.86 -0.59 14.88
C PHE A 220 7.23 -1.20 15.21
N GLY A 221 7.83 -0.73 16.31
CA GLY A 221 9.06 -1.31 16.83
C GLY A 221 8.87 -2.79 17.19
N ASP A 222 9.72 -3.62 16.60
CA ASP A 222 9.75 -5.06 16.82
C ASP A 222 11.14 -5.44 17.36
N PRO A 223 11.22 -6.10 18.54
CA PRO A 223 12.49 -6.55 19.10
C PRO A 223 13.27 -7.52 18.22
N THR A 224 12.62 -8.17 17.26
CA THR A 224 13.24 -9.11 16.32
C THR A 224 13.94 -8.43 15.15
N VAL A 225 13.62 -7.15 14.88
CA VAL A 225 14.23 -6.34 13.82
C VAL A 225 15.39 -5.55 14.41
N SER A 226 16.60 -5.87 13.99
CA SER A 226 17.85 -5.26 14.49
C SER A 226 18.36 -4.13 13.61
N ASP A 227 17.81 -3.93 12.40
CA ASP A 227 18.27 -2.96 11.41
C ASP A 227 17.22 -1.85 11.20
N ALA A 228 17.63 -0.60 11.36
CA ALA A 228 16.79 0.57 11.16
C ALA A 228 16.27 0.70 9.71
N GLU A 229 17.10 0.35 8.72
CA GLU A 229 16.70 0.37 7.31
C GLU A 229 15.58 -0.64 7.02
N ASP A 230 15.56 -1.78 7.70
CA ASP A 230 14.48 -2.76 7.59
C ASP A 230 13.15 -2.19 8.09
N VAL A 231 13.17 -1.47 9.21
CA VAL A 231 11.96 -0.83 9.75
C VAL A 231 11.43 0.25 8.80
N ILE A 232 12.33 1.07 8.25
CA ILE A 232 11.96 2.09 7.26
C ILE A 232 11.33 1.42 6.03
N ARG A 233 11.93 0.33 5.54
CA ARG A 233 11.40 -0.45 4.42
C ARG A 233 10.02 -1.04 4.72
N HIS A 234 9.79 -1.53 5.93
CA HIS A 234 8.49 -2.01 6.38
C HIS A 234 7.42 -0.91 6.32
N ALA A 235 7.72 0.28 6.82
CA ALA A 235 6.81 1.42 6.73
C ALA A 235 6.57 1.85 5.28
N GLN A 236 7.58 1.79 4.40
CA GLN A 236 7.42 2.09 2.96
C GLN A 236 6.54 1.07 2.24
N VAL A 237 6.63 -0.22 2.59
CA VAL A 237 5.72 -1.25 2.04
C VAL A 237 4.28 -0.99 2.44
N ALA A 238 4.03 -0.66 3.72
CA ALA A 238 2.71 -0.27 4.18
C ALA A 238 2.19 1.00 3.49
N MET A 239 3.07 1.99 3.25
CA MET A 239 2.74 3.22 2.54
C MET A 239 2.27 2.97 1.09
N LYS A 240 2.89 2.02 0.38
CA LYS A 240 2.43 1.63 -0.96
C LYS A 240 1.01 1.04 -0.94
N LYS A 241 0.67 0.23 0.07
CA LYS A 241 -0.71 -0.29 0.26
C LYS A 241 -1.70 0.84 0.57
N SER A 242 -1.30 1.81 1.40
CA SER A 242 -2.09 3.00 1.72
C SER A 242 -2.47 3.84 0.48
N LYS A 243 -1.66 3.84 -0.59
CA LYS A 243 -2.00 4.52 -1.86
C LYS A 243 -3.26 3.92 -2.52
N ALA A 244 -3.47 2.62 -2.36
CA ALA A 244 -4.65 1.93 -2.91
C ALA A 244 -5.87 2.05 -1.98
N SER A 245 -5.71 1.80 -0.67
CA SER A 245 -6.79 1.79 0.32
C SER A 245 -7.25 3.19 0.75
N LYS A 246 -6.41 4.22 0.55
CA LYS A 246 -6.59 5.61 1.03
C LYS A 246 -6.76 5.74 2.56
N VAL A 247 -6.33 4.74 3.30
CA VAL A 247 -6.28 4.71 4.77
C VAL A 247 -4.81 4.56 5.19
N ALA A 248 -4.42 4.99 6.39
CA ALA A 248 -3.09 4.69 6.92
C ALA A 248 -2.99 3.19 7.19
N GLU A 249 -1.97 2.55 6.62
CA GLU A 249 -1.77 1.11 6.71
C GLU A 249 -0.63 0.79 7.68
N ALA A 250 -0.86 -0.15 8.59
CA ALA A 250 0.18 -0.67 9.45
C ALA A 250 0.90 -1.86 8.79
N TYR A 251 2.21 -1.90 8.94
CA TYR A 251 3.00 -3.06 8.55
C TYR A 251 2.72 -4.21 9.53
N HIS A 252 2.30 -5.33 8.99
CA HIS A 252 2.26 -6.59 9.71
C HIS A 252 3.43 -7.46 9.22
N THR A 253 4.04 -8.24 10.11
CA THR A 253 5.25 -9.06 9.86
C THR A 253 5.13 -9.95 8.60
N HIS A 254 3.89 -10.27 8.19
CA HIS A 254 3.58 -10.99 6.96
C HIS A 254 3.58 -10.13 5.67
N ALA A 255 3.83 -8.83 5.73
CA ALA A 255 3.72 -7.97 4.54
C ALA A 255 4.90 -8.09 3.58
N LEU A 256 6.11 -8.44 4.05
CA LEU A 256 7.25 -8.79 3.17
C LEU A 256 7.05 -10.16 2.52
N ASP A 257 6.50 -11.10 3.28
CA ASP A 257 6.12 -12.40 2.73
C ASP A 257 4.98 -12.23 1.72
N SER A 258 4.01 -11.34 1.99
CA SER A 258 2.96 -10.99 1.05
C SER A 258 3.49 -10.38 -0.26
N ALA A 259 4.46 -9.46 -0.22
CA ALA A 259 5.04 -8.88 -1.43
C ALA A 259 5.89 -9.90 -2.23
N ARG A 260 6.59 -10.79 -1.54
CA ARG A 260 7.29 -11.92 -2.18
C ARG A 260 6.30 -12.93 -2.76
N GLU A 261 5.23 -13.23 -2.03
CA GLU A 261 4.15 -14.09 -2.49
C GLU A 261 3.40 -13.49 -3.69
N GLU A 262 3.13 -12.18 -3.70
CA GLU A 262 2.52 -11.47 -4.84
C GLU A 262 3.43 -11.54 -6.08
N PHE A 263 4.73 -11.32 -5.94
CA PHE A 263 5.69 -11.45 -7.04
C PHE A 263 5.84 -12.90 -7.52
N ALA A 264 5.87 -13.85 -6.59
CA ALA A 264 5.89 -15.27 -6.92
C ALA A 264 4.59 -15.68 -7.63
N MET A 265 3.43 -15.20 -7.14
CA MET A 265 2.13 -15.42 -7.75
C MET A 265 2.04 -14.80 -9.15
N GLU A 266 2.52 -13.57 -9.36
CA GLU A 266 2.58 -12.95 -10.69
C GLU A 266 3.38 -13.82 -11.67
N THR A 267 4.57 -14.27 -11.24
CA THR A 267 5.44 -15.11 -12.07
C THR A 267 4.78 -16.45 -12.40
N ALA A 268 4.15 -17.07 -11.41
CA ALA A 268 3.44 -18.35 -11.58
C ALA A 268 2.18 -18.17 -12.46
N LEU A 269 1.40 -17.10 -12.25
CA LEU A 269 0.21 -16.81 -13.05
C LEU A 269 0.56 -16.56 -14.53
N ARG A 270 1.66 -15.86 -14.81
CA ARG A 270 2.15 -15.67 -16.19
C ARG A 270 2.39 -17.01 -16.88
N ARG A 271 3.08 -17.93 -16.19
CA ARG A 271 3.32 -19.29 -16.70
C ARG A 271 2.01 -20.08 -16.85
N ALA A 272 1.08 -19.92 -15.90
CA ALA A 272 -0.21 -20.61 -15.93
C ALA A 272 -1.06 -20.19 -17.16
N ILE A 273 -1.03 -18.91 -17.53
CA ILE A 273 -1.69 -18.39 -18.73
C ILE A 273 -1.05 -18.97 -20.00
N GLU A 274 0.30 -19.08 -20.03
CA GLU A 274 1.06 -19.59 -21.18
C GLU A 274 0.94 -21.11 -21.36
N ASN A 275 0.73 -21.87 -20.28
CA ASN A 275 0.77 -23.35 -20.25
C ASN A 275 -0.59 -24.02 -20.04
N ASP A 276 -1.71 -23.31 -20.26
CA ASP A 276 -3.08 -23.83 -20.12
C ASP A 276 -3.40 -24.45 -18.73
N GLN A 277 -2.81 -23.90 -17.65
CA GLN A 277 -3.06 -24.36 -16.28
C GLN A 277 -4.30 -23.73 -15.64
N LEU A 278 -4.97 -22.87 -16.37
CA LEU A 278 -6.21 -22.22 -15.99
C LEU A 278 -7.40 -23.06 -16.47
N SER A 279 -8.51 -22.98 -15.74
CA SER A 279 -9.76 -23.61 -16.12
C SER A 279 -10.95 -22.68 -15.86
N LEU A 280 -12.05 -22.92 -16.57
CA LEU A 280 -13.32 -22.26 -16.30
C LEU A 280 -14.25 -23.24 -15.58
N VAL A 281 -14.94 -22.73 -14.57
CA VAL A 281 -16.13 -23.38 -13.99
C VAL A 281 -17.34 -22.50 -14.27
N PHE A 282 -18.53 -23.11 -14.31
CA PHE A 282 -19.73 -22.50 -14.80
C PHE A 282 -20.81 -22.54 -13.72
N GLN A 283 -21.30 -21.38 -13.30
CA GLN A 283 -22.39 -21.29 -12.33
C GLN A 283 -23.70 -20.98 -13.03
N PRO A 284 -24.77 -21.78 -12.81
CA PRO A 284 -26.02 -21.61 -13.51
C PRO A 284 -26.74 -20.33 -13.09
N ILE A 285 -27.30 -19.65 -14.10
CA ILE A 285 -28.25 -18.55 -13.98
C ILE A 285 -29.61 -19.09 -14.39
N CYS A 286 -30.55 -19.11 -13.45
CA CYS A 286 -31.86 -19.71 -13.64
C CYS A 286 -32.94 -18.64 -13.78
N ASP A 287 -33.87 -18.85 -14.69
CA ASP A 287 -35.10 -18.09 -14.76
C ASP A 287 -35.95 -18.37 -13.52
N LEU A 288 -36.32 -17.36 -12.76
CA LEU A 288 -36.99 -17.51 -11.48
C LEU A 288 -38.46 -17.91 -11.62
N ALA A 289 -39.08 -17.67 -12.78
CA ALA A 289 -40.47 -18.05 -13.05
C ALA A 289 -40.60 -19.49 -13.47
N THR A 290 -39.66 -20.01 -14.28
CA THR A 290 -39.73 -21.36 -14.86
C THR A 290 -38.80 -22.34 -14.18
N GLY A 291 -37.79 -21.89 -13.48
CA GLY A 291 -36.72 -22.72 -12.90
C GLY A 291 -35.73 -23.28 -13.92
N ARG A 292 -35.86 -22.93 -15.21
CA ARG A 292 -34.96 -23.37 -16.29
C ARG A 292 -33.64 -22.59 -16.27
N VAL A 293 -32.58 -23.22 -16.76
CA VAL A 293 -31.28 -22.58 -16.94
C VAL A 293 -31.35 -21.66 -18.18
N SER A 294 -31.11 -20.36 -17.98
CA SER A 294 -31.03 -19.36 -19.06
C SER A 294 -29.59 -19.09 -19.52
N GLY A 295 -28.63 -19.44 -18.70
CA GLY A 295 -27.21 -19.25 -18.98
C GLY A 295 -26.32 -19.71 -17.84
N PHE A 296 -25.03 -19.48 -18.00
CA PHE A 296 -24.04 -19.68 -16.94
C PHE A 296 -23.07 -18.50 -16.87
N GLU A 297 -22.58 -18.21 -15.68
CA GLU A 297 -21.44 -17.35 -15.47
C GLU A 297 -20.16 -18.19 -15.51
N ALA A 298 -19.20 -17.78 -16.35
CA ALA A 298 -17.90 -18.42 -16.50
C ALA A 298 -16.91 -17.80 -15.51
N LEU A 299 -16.42 -18.61 -14.59
CA LEU A 299 -15.57 -18.20 -13.48
C LEU A 299 -14.20 -18.85 -13.60
N SER A 300 -13.15 -18.03 -13.67
CA SER A 300 -11.77 -18.50 -13.75
C SER A 300 -11.33 -19.23 -12.50
N ARG A 301 -10.60 -20.34 -12.68
CA ARG A 301 -9.96 -21.13 -11.62
C ARG A 301 -8.51 -21.37 -12.01
N TRP A 302 -7.66 -21.31 -11.03
CA TRP A 302 -6.26 -21.60 -11.20
C TRP A 302 -5.81 -22.65 -10.19
N THR A 303 -5.30 -23.75 -10.72
CA THR A 303 -4.63 -24.80 -9.93
C THR A 303 -3.22 -24.95 -10.51
N ASP A 304 -2.21 -24.77 -9.68
CA ASP A 304 -0.82 -24.82 -10.12
C ASP A 304 -0.30 -26.26 -10.33
N GLU A 305 0.97 -26.38 -10.72
CA GLU A 305 1.63 -27.67 -11.00
C GLU A 305 1.72 -28.58 -9.77
N ASP A 306 1.73 -27.98 -8.58
CA ASP A 306 1.74 -28.71 -7.29
C ASP A 306 0.33 -29.13 -6.84
N GLY A 307 -0.71 -28.81 -7.62
CA GLY A 307 -2.12 -29.10 -7.31
C GLY A 307 -2.76 -28.14 -6.31
N VAL A 308 -2.11 -27.00 -6.02
CA VAL A 308 -2.65 -25.98 -5.12
C VAL A 308 -3.65 -25.10 -5.88
N SER A 309 -4.86 -25.01 -5.35
CA SER A 309 -5.90 -24.13 -5.90
C SER A 309 -5.78 -22.73 -5.31
N HIS A 310 -5.63 -21.74 -6.18
CA HIS A 310 -5.50 -20.33 -5.81
C HIS A 310 -6.85 -19.63 -5.71
N ASP A 311 -7.01 -18.75 -4.72
CA ASP A 311 -8.22 -17.94 -4.55
C ASP A 311 -8.38 -16.96 -5.72
N PRO A 312 -9.52 -16.99 -6.45
CA PRO A 312 -9.80 -16.08 -7.55
C PRO A 312 -9.66 -14.61 -7.19
N ALA A 313 -10.15 -14.19 -6.04
CA ALA A 313 -10.06 -12.80 -5.61
C ALA A 313 -8.60 -12.33 -5.54
N ARG A 314 -7.69 -13.20 -5.05
CA ARG A 314 -6.27 -12.88 -4.89
C ARG A 314 -5.52 -12.87 -6.23
N PHE A 315 -5.67 -13.90 -7.06
CA PHE A 315 -4.90 -13.93 -8.32
C PHE A 315 -5.43 -12.94 -9.37
N ILE A 316 -6.73 -12.63 -9.36
CA ILE A 316 -7.30 -11.58 -10.22
C ILE A 316 -6.75 -10.21 -9.83
N GLN A 317 -6.66 -9.90 -8.53
CA GLN A 317 -6.05 -8.67 -8.05
C GLN A 317 -4.59 -8.54 -8.52
N VAL A 318 -3.78 -9.60 -8.37
CA VAL A 318 -2.39 -9.63 -8.87
C VAL A 318 -2.34 -9.46 -10.39
N ALA A 319 -3.27 -10.07 -11.13
CA ALA A 319 -3.38 -9.90 -12.59
C ALA A 319 -3.69 -8.46 -12.99
N GLU A 320 -4.56 -7.78 -12.24
CA GLU A 320 -4.91 -6.37 -12.46
C GLU A 320 -3.72 -5.44 -12.22
N GLU A 321 -3.03 -5.60 -11.09
CA GLU A 321 -1.88 -4.79 -10.70
C GLU A 321 -0.70 -4.97 -11.66
N SER A 322 -0.42 -6.21 -12.10
CA SER A 322 0.67 -6.54 -13.03
C SER A 322 0.33 -6.33 -14.52
N GLY A 323 -0.98 -6.15 -14.85
CA GLY A 323 -1.45 -6.06 -16.24
C GLY A 323 -1.67 -7.44 -16.92
N LEU A 324 -1.46 -8.55 -16.21
CA LEU A 324 -1.76 -9.90 -16.69
C LEU A 324 -3.26 -10.14 -16.86
N ILE A 325 -4.11 -9.25 -16.35
CA ILE A 325 -5.56 -9.31 -16.55
C ILE A 325 -5.96 -9.23 -18.03
N VAL A 326 -5.14 -8.62 -18.90
CA VAL A 326 -5.40 -8.55 -20.33
C VAL A 326 -5.27 -9.94 -21.00
N PRO A 327 -4.14 -10.64 -20.93
CA PRO A 327 -4.05 -11.99 -21.47
C PRO A 327 -4.97 -12.98 -20.76
N LEU A 328 -5.19 -12.85 -19.44
CA LEU A 328 -6.14 -13.68 -18.70
C LEU A 328 -7.57 -13.52 -19.21
N GLY A 329 -8.03 -12.29 -19.42
CA GLY A 329 -9.38 -12.01 -19.92
C GLY A 329 -9.58 -12.50 -21.35
N ARG A 330 -8.57 -12.35 -22.23
CA ARG A 330 -8.62 -12.91 -23.58
C ARG A 330 -8.70 -14.44 -23.57
N TRP A 331 -7.93 -15.09 -22.68
CA TRP A 331 -8.01 -16.54 -22.47
C TRP A 331 -9.40 -16.95 -21.99
N ALA A 332 -9.98 -16.25 -21.01
CA ALA A 332 -11.32 -16.54 -20.48
C ALA A 332 -12.40 -16.40 -21.55
N LEU A 333 -12.40 -15.31 -22.33
CA LEU A 333 -13.32 -15.10 -23.46
C LEU A 333 -13.22 -16.22 -24.50
N GLY A 334 -12.00 -16.54 -24.93
CA GLY A 334 -11.78 -17.59 -25.92
C GLY A 334 -12.17 -18.99 -25.41
N THR A 335 -11.92 -19.28 -24.13
CA THR A 335 -12.29 -20.58 -23.54
C THR A 335 -13.80 -20.68 -23.33
N ALA A 336 -14.47 -19.62 -22.85
CA ALA A 336 -15.91 -19.59 -22.67
C ALA A 336 -16.66 -19.80 -24.00
N THR A 337 -16.26 -19.07 -25.06
CA THR A 337 -16.88 -19.17 -26.38
C THR A 337 -16.67 -20.57 -26.99
N ARG A 338 -15.45 -21.14 -26.92
CA ARG A 338 -15.18 -22.50 -27.36
C ARG A 338 -16.03 -23.56 -26.61
N THR A 339 -16.17 -23.37 -25.28
CA THR A 339 -16.97 -24.27 -24.46
C THR A 339 -18.44 -24.25 -24.90
N LEU A 340 -19.01 -23.04 -25.09
CA LEU A 340 -20.40 -22.91 -25.55
C LEU A 340 -20.60 -23.50 -26.94
N ALA A 341 -19.68 -23.29 -27.87
CA ALA A 341 -19.74 -23.93 -29.21
C ALA A 341 -19.69 -25.47 -29.12
N SER A 342 -18.88 -26.01 -28.18
CA SER A 342 -18.85 -27.45 -27.94
C SER A 342 -20.17 -28.00 -27.39
N TRP A 343 -20.85 -27.24 -26.52
CA TRP A 343 -22.18 -27.60 -26.03
C TRP A 343 -23.23 -27.56 -27.13
N ASP A 344 -23.19 -26.54 -28.01
CA ASP A 344 -24.06 -26.47 -29.19
C ASP A 344 -23.84 -27.67 -30.12
N ALA A 345 -22.59 -28.06 -30.40
CA ALA A 345 -22.26 -29.22 -31.20
C ALA A 345 -22.80 -30.54 -30.58
N ARG A 346 -22.67 -30.71 -29.27
CA ARG A 346 -23.19 -31.87 -28.52
C ARG A 346 -24.72 -31.89 -28.47
N HIS A 347 -25.37 -30.72 -28.46
CA HIS A 347 -26.82 -30.58 -28.47
C HIS A 347 -27.42 -30.81 -29.86
N GLY A 348 -26.60 -30.82 -30.91
CA GLY A 348 -27.03 -30.91 -32.30
C GLY A 348 -27.52 -29.58 -32.88
N GLY A 349 -27.17 -28.46 -32.26
CA GLY A 349 -27.56 -27.10 -32.63
C GLY A 349 -27.50 -26.17 -31.42
N ASN A 350 -28.04 -24.96 -31.56
CA ASN A 350 -28.09 -24.00 -30.47
C ASN A 350 -28.79 -24.57 -29.21
N CYS A 351 -28.07 -24.71 -28.10
CA CYS A 351 -28.61 -25.22 -26.83
C CYS A 351 -29.45 -24.20 -26.04
N GLY A 352 -29.68 -23.01 -26.58
CA GLY A 352 -30.63 -22.01 -26.10
C GLY A 352 -30.18 -21.21 -24.87
N ILE A 353 -28.88 -21.23 -24.52
CA ILE A 353 -28.33 -20.48 -23.38
C ILE A 353 -27.28 -19.48 -23.80
N SER A 354 -26.92 -18.59 -22.89
CA SER A 354 -25.79 -17.65 -23.04
C SER A 354 -24.73 -17.86 -21.94
N LEU A 355 -23.48 -17.46 -22.19
CA LEU A 355 -22.45 -17.41 -21.19
C LEU A 355 -22.15 -15.96 -20.80
N ALA A 356 -22.01 -15.73 -19.49
CA ALA A 356 -21.56 -14.48 -18.93
C ALA A 356 -20.06 -14.55 -18.60
N VAL A 357 -19.32 -13.50 -18.95
CA VAL A 357 -17.87 -13.38 -18.71
C VAL A 357 -17.57 -12.02 -18.09
N ASN A 358 -16.84 -12.04 -17.00
CA ASN A 358 -16.43 -10.84 -16.27
C ASN A 358 -15.34 -10.09 -17.03
N LEU A 359 -15.44 -8.75 -17.07
CA LEU A 359 -14.45 -7.84 -17.62
C LEU A 359 -13.91 -6.89 -16.55
N SER A 360 -12.59 -6.89 -16.37
CA SER A 360 -11.91 -5.96 -15.44
C SER A 360 -11.92 -4.52 -15.95
N PRO A 361 -12.09 -3.52 -15.05
CA PRO A 361 -11.91 -2.11 -15.39
C PRO A 361 -10.56 -1.80 -16.04
N ILE A 362 -9.49 -2.46 -15.59
CA ILE A 362 -8.14 -2.29 -16.13
C ILE A 362 -8.02 -2.87 -17.53
N GLN A 363 -8.67 -4.00 -17.78
CA GLN A 363 -8.75 -4.59 -19.11
C GLN A 363 -9.45 -3.65 -20.11
N LEU A 364 -10.56 -3.04 -19.72
CA LEU A 364 -11.28 -2.04 -20.52
C LEU A 364 -10.44 -0.80 -20.86
N GLN A 365 -9.49 -0.44 -20.00
CA GLN A 365 -8.58 0.69 -20.23
C GLN A 365 -7.39 0.35 -21.12
N ARG A 366 -6.87 -0.88 -21.03
CA ARG A 366 -5.58 -1.28 -21.63
C ARG A 366 -5.72 -2.16 -22.86
N ASP A 367 -6.91 -2.75 -23.11
CA ASP A 367 -7.16 -3.68 -24.22
C ASP A 367 -8.20 -3.13 -25.20
N SER A 368 -8.20 -3.65 -26.41
CA SER A 368 -9.28 -3.46 -27.39
C SER A 368 -10.33 -4.56 -27.22
N ILE A 369 -11.21 -4.40 -26.22
CA ILE A 369 -12.23 -5.40 -25.89
C ILE A 369 -13.17 -5.74 -27.05
N PRO A 370 -13.69 -4.77 -27.85
CA PRO A 370 -14.53 -5.11 -29.00
C PRO A 370 -13.84 -6.07 -29.98
N GLN A 371 -12.56 -5.84 -30.27
CA GLN A 371 -11.78 -6.72 -31.16
C GLN A 371 -11.54 -8.10 -30.55
N ALA A 372 -11.29 -8.18 -29.23
CA ALA A 372 -11.11 -9.46 -28.54
C ALA A 372 -12.40 -10.29 -28.56
N VAL A 373 -13.55 -9.64 -28.34
CA VAL A 373 -14.87 -10.27 -28.40
C VAL A 373 -15.22 -10.71 -29.82
N GLU A 374 -15.02 -9.85 -30.83
CA GLU A 374 -15.23 -10.18 -32.24
C GLU A 374 -14.42 -11.42 -32.64
N HIS A 375 -13.14 -11.44 -32.29
CA HIS A 375 -12.27 -12.59 -32.58
C HIS A 375 -12.74 -13.88 -31.88
N ALA A 376 -13.13 -13.81 -30.61
CA ALA A 376 -13.59 -14.96 -29.85
C ALA A 376 -14.91 -15.53 -30.41
N LEU A 377 -15.87 -14.66 -30.76
CA LEU A 377 -17.13 -15.05 -31.38
C LEU A 377 -16.94 -15.66 -32.76
N ALA A 378 -16.13 -15.02 -33.62
CA ALA A 378 -15.83 -15.50 -34.95
C ALA A 378 -15.11 -16.86 -34.94
N ALA A 379 -14.11 -17.03 -34.05
CA ALA A 379 -13.38 -18.29 -33.91
C ALA A 379 -14.27 -19.46 -33.43
N ALA A 380 -15.30 -19.16 -32.63
CA ALA A 380 -16.25 -20.16 -32.11
C ALA A 380 -17.49 -20.31 -33.00
N GLY A 381 -17.70 -19.46 -33.99
CA GLY A 381 -18.90 -19.46 -34.85
C GLY A 381 -20.20 -19.14 -34.11
N LEU A 382 -20.11 -18.30 -33.07
CA LEU A 382 -21.24 -17.94 -32.21
C LEU A 382 -21.78 -16.53 -32.57
N ALA A 383 -23.11 -16.37 -32.45
CA ALA A 383 -23.75 -15.07 -32.50
C ALA A 383 -23.47 -14.28 -31.18
N GLY A 384 -23.37 -12.93 -31.29
CA GLY A 384 -23.04 -12.08 -30.16
C GLY A 384 -24.00 -12.19 -28.98
N GLU A 385 -25.31 -12.38 -29.24
CA GLU A 385 -26.35 -12.56 -28.20
C GLU A 385 -26.15 -13.75 -27.28
N ARG A 386 -25.23 -14.67 -27.64
CA ARG A 386 -24.85 -15.82 -26.82
C ARG A 386 -23.81 -15.46 -25.76
N LEU A 387 -23.24 -14.25 -25.81
CA LEU A 387 -22.23 -13.77 -24.88
C LEU A 387 -22.77 -12.58 -24.09
N LYS A 388 -22.69 -12.66 -22.77
CA LYS A 388 -22.93 -11.56 -21.83
C LYS A 388 -21.58 -11.10 -21.27
N LEU A 389 -21.38 -9.80 -21.22
CA LEU A 389 -20.17 -9.20 -20.67
C LEU A 389 -20.53 -8.47 -19.39
N GLU A 390 -19.94 -8.89 -18.29
CA GLU A 390 -20.23 -8.34 -16.95
C GLU A 390 -19.20 -7.30 -16.56
N LEU A 391 -19.66 -6.16 -16.10
CA LEU A 391 -18.86 -4.97 -15.78
C LEU A 391 -19.28 -4.41 -14.43
N THR A 392 -18.36 -4.17 -13.54
CA THR A 392 -18.68 -3.54 -12.25
C THR A 392 -19.15 -2.09 -12.44
N GLU A 393 -20.01 -1.63 -11.54
CA GLU A 393 -20.48 -0.24 -11.50
C GLU A 393 -19.32 0.77 -11.55
N SER A 394 -18.25 0.52 -10.76
CA SER A 394 -17.07 1.38 -10.68
C SER A 394 -16.30 1.52 -11.99
N ALA A 395 -16.30 0.49 -12.84
CA ALA A 395 -15.64 0.51 -14.15
C ALA A 395 -16.24 1.55 -15.09
N ILE A 396 -17.55 1.75 -14.98
CA ILE A 396 -18.33 2.62 -15.85
C ILE A 396 -18.19 4.09 -15.44
N ILE A 397 -18.11 4.37 -14.13
CA ILE A 397 -18.07 5.74 -13.58
C ILE A 397 -16.73 6.42 -13.86
N ALA A 398 -15.64 5.67 -14.02
CA ALA A 398 -14.28 6.22 -14.16
C ALA A 398 -14.09 7.09 -15.42
N ASP A 399 -14.71 6.72 -16.56
CA ASP A 399 -14.69 7.46 -17.83
C ASP A 399 -15.96 7.15 -18.65
N PRO A 400 -17.09 7.83 -18.38
CA PRO A 400 -18.39 7.50 -18.96
C PRO A 400 -18.43 7.65 -20.49
N ASP A 401 -17.74 8.66 -21.06
CA ASP A 401 -17.80 8.94 -22.49
C ASP A 401 -17.04 7.86 -23.29
N ARG A 402 -15.84 7.51 -22.84
CA ARG A 402 -15.07 6.42 -23.45
C ARG A 402 -15.80 5.09 -23.29
N MET A 403 -16.37 4.84 -22.10
CA MET A 403 -17.09 3.61 -21.82
C MET A 403 -18.32 3.46 -22.73
N SER A 404 -19.07 4.54 -22.95
CA SER A 404 -20.21 4.53 -23.87
C SER A 404 -19.82 4.05 -25.28
N HIS A 405 -18.69 4.52 -25.83
CA HIS A 405 -18.22 4.08 -27.14
C HIS A 405 -17.83 2.59 -27.15
N VAL A 406 -17.16 2.10 -26.11
CA VAL A 406 -16.79 0.68 -26.01
C VAL A 406 -18.03 -0.21 -25.92
N LEU A 407 -19.00 0.18 -25.08
CA LEU A 407 -20.24 -0.58 -24.90
C LEU A 407 -21.09 -0.59 -26.17
N MET A 408 -21.17 0.53 -26.90
CA MET A 408 -21.86 0.59 -28.19
C MET A 408 -21.21 -0.35 -29.21
N ALA A 409 -19.88 -0.34 -29.32
CA ALA A 409 -19.17 -1.26 -30.22
C ALA A 409 -19.41 -2.73 -29.86
N LEU A 410 -19.56 -3.08 -28.59
CA LEU A 410 -19.92 -4.43 -28.14
C LEU A 410 -21.37 -4.79 -28.48
N LYS A 411 -22.27 -3.81 -28.37
CA LYS A 411 -23.67 -3.96 -28.81
C LYS A 411 -23.78 -4.17 -30.32
N ASP A 412 -22.97 -3.50 -31.11
CA ASP A 412 -22.93 -3.69 -32.58
C ASP A 412 -22.48 -5.11 -32.96
N LEU A 413 -21.70 -5.79 -32.12
CA LEU A 413 -21.39 -7.21 -32.24
C LEU A 413 -22.53 -8.14 -31.77
N GLY A 414 -23.63 -7.58 -31.24
CA GLY A 414 -24.76 -8.29 -30.68
C GLY A 414 -24.57 -8.76 -29.24
N ALA A 415 -23.44 -8.47 -28.57
CA ALA A 415 -23.20 -8.89 -27.20
C ALA A 415 -24.16 -8.21 -26.21
N MET A 416 -24.52 -8.90 -25.17
CA MET A 416 -25.31 -8.38 -24.05
C MET A 416 -24.41 -7.80 -22.97
N ILE A 417 -24.80 -6.68 -22.41
CA ILE A 417 -24.03 -6.00 -21.36
C ILE A 417 -24.76 -6.12 -20.02
N ALA A 418 -24.07 -6.66 -19.01
CA ALA A 418 -24.56 -6.76 -17.65
C ALA A 418 -23.77 -5.83 -16.73
N MET A 419 -24.47 -5.09 -15.89
CA MET A 419 -23.87 -4.31 -14.81
C MET A 419 -23.84 -5.16 -13.55
N ASP A 420 -22.65 -5.38 -13.02
CA ASP A 420 -22.39 -6.17 -11.84
C ASP A 420 -22.23 -5.34 -10.56
N ASP A 421 -22.44 -5.98 -9.40
CA ASP A 421 -22.34 -5.39 -8.04
C ASP A 421 -23.21 -4.13 -7.85
N PHE A 422 -24.36 -4.05 -8.50
CA PHE A 422 -25.21 -2.86 -8.46
C PHE A 422 -25.74 -2.55 -7.05
N GLY A 423 -25.55 -1.28 -6.64
CA GLY A 423 -26.01 -0.76 -5.36
C GLY A 423 -24.93 -0.68 -4.27
N THR A 424 -23.72 -1.17 -4.53
CA THR A 424 -22.58 -1.06 -3.60
C THR A 424 -21.79 0.24 -3.78
N GLY A 425 -22.03 0.98 -4.89
CA GLY A 425 -21.36 2.23 -5.26
C GLY A 425 -22.28 3.45 -5.27
N PHE A 426 -21.75 4.57 -5.75
CA PHE A 426 -22.49 5.83 -5.92
C PHE A 426 -22.95 5.97 -7.38
N SER A 427 -23.96 5.22 -7.80
CA SER A 427 -24.49 5.35 -9.15
C SER A 427 -25.12 6.71 -9.40
N ASN A 428 -24.60 7.40 -10.42
CA ASN A 428 -25.31 8.53 -10.99
C ASN A 428 -26.37 7.99 -11.96
N LEU A 429 -27.65 8.01 -11.54
CA LEU A 429 -28.78 7.54 -12.35
C LEU A 429 -28.81 8.13 -13.77
N ALA A 430 -28.35 9.38 -13.94
CA ALA A 430 -28.28 10.01 -15.25
C ALA A 430 -27.26 9.36 -16.19
N SER A 431 -26.18 8.79 -15.65
CA SER A 431 -25.19 8.02 -16.42
C SER A 431 -25.73 6.66 -16.82
N LEU A 432 -26.44 5.99 -15.92
CA LEU A 432 -27.05 4.68 -16.18
C LEU A 432 -28.05 4.73 -17.35
N GLN A 433 -28.86 5.79 -17.44
CA GLN A 433 -29.85 5.98 -18.49
C GLN A 433 -29.24 6.11 -19.91
N ARG A 434 -27.97 6.54 -20.01
CA ARG A 434 -27.29 6.78 -21.29
C ARG A 434 -26.51 5.57 -21.81
N LEU A 435 -26.30 4.57 -20.97
CA LEU A 435 -25.49 3.41 -21.32
C LEU A 435 -26.36 2.27 -21.83
N PRO A 436 -25.90 1.51 -22.83
CA PRO A 436 -26.65 0.41 -23.41
C PRO A 436 -26.53 -0.87 -22.55
N ILE A 437 -27.07 -0.82 -21.33
CA ILE A 437 -27.08 -1.93 -20.38
C ILE A 437 -28.33 -2.76 -20.59
N ASP A 438 -28.18 -4.07 -20.74
CA ASP A 438 -29.30 -5.01 -20.94
C ASP A 438 -29.74 -5.66 -19.62
N LEU A 439 -28.82 -5.82 -18.68
CA LEU A 439 -29.05 -6.63 -17.49
C LEU A 439 -28.37 -5.99 -16.27
N LEU A 440 -29.04 -6.08 -15.13
CA LEU A 440 -28.57 -5.55 -13.86
C LEU A 440 -28.48 -6.70 -12.85
N LYS A 441 -27.29 -6.93 -12.28
CA LYS A 441 -27.04 -7.93 -11.24
C LYS A 441 -27.16 -7.27 -9.87
N ILE A 442 -28.02 -7.82 -9.02
CA ILE A 442 -28.24 -7.37 -7.64
C ILE A 442 -27.24 -8.10 -6.76
N ASP A 443 -26.32 -7.34 -6.14
CA ASP A 443 -25.26 -7.88 -5.30
C ASP A 443 -25.81 -8.73 -4.14
N ARG A 444 -25.08 -9.80 -3.82
CA ARG A 444 -25.42 -10.74 -2.76
C ARG A 444 -25.64 -10.10 -1.39
N SER A 445 -25.03 -8.95 -1.09
CA SER A 445 -25.19 -8.26 0.20
C SER A 445 -26.63 -7.82 0.44
N PHE A 446 -27.40 -7.56 -0.61
CA PHE A 446 -28.81 -7.22 -0.54
C PHE A 446 -29.71 -8.46 -0.52
N VAL A 447 -29.25 -9.58 -1.03
CA VAL A 447 -30.00 -10.85 -1.12
C VAL A 447 -29.82 -11.71 0.14
N THR A 448 -28.59 -11.76 0.69
CA THR A 448 -28.32 -12.49 1.93
C THR A 448 -29.10 -11.88 3.08
N GLY A 449 -29.91 -12.70 3.76
CA GLY A 449 -30.76 -12.25 4.88
C GLY A 449 -32.01 -11.48 4.47
N LEU A 450 -32.39 -11.47 3.18
CA LEU A 450 -33.53 -10.73 2.64
C LEU A 450 -34.85 -10.97 3.39
N LEU A 451 -35.11 -12.21 3.80
CA LEU A 451 -36.38 -12.60 4.47
C LEU A 451 -36.51 -12.03 5.89
N GLN A 452 -35.39 -11.66 6.53
CA GLN A 452 -35.37 -11.16 7.91
C GLN A 452 -35.21 -9.63 7.98
N ASP A 453 -34.86 -8.97 6.87
CA ASP A 453 -34.53 -7.53 6.85
C ASP A 453 -35.46 -6.76 5.90
N ARG A 454 -36.35 -5.95 6.50
CA ARG A 454 -37.32 -5.13 5.75
C ARG A 454 -36.64 -4.04 4.90
N ASP A 455 -35.51 -3.54 5.33
CA ASP A 455 -34.77 -2.50 4.61
C ASP A 455 -34.16 -3.09 3.34
N LYS A 456 -33.62 -4.30 3.40
CA LYS A 456 -33.15 -5.02 2.21
C LYS A 456 -34.28 -5.28 1.21
N VAL A 457 -35.45 -5.68 1.66
CA VAL A 457 -36.62 -5.84 0.78
C VAL A 457 -36.97 -4.53 0.09
N ALA A 458 -36.93 -3.40 0.82
CA ALA A 458 -37.22 -2.09 0.25
C ALA A 458 -36.16 -1.68 -0.80
N ILE A 459 -34.88 -1.91 -0.53
CA ILE A 459 -33.78 -1.65 -1.45
C ILE A 459 -33.91 -2.51 -2.71
N VAL A 460 -34.09 -3.82 -2.57
CA VAL A 460 -34.25 -4.73 -3.72
C VAL A 460 -35.45 -4.32 -4.57
N ARG A 461 -36.58 -3.96 -3.96
CA ARG A 461 -37.76 -3.46 -4.68
C ARG A 461 -37.46 -2.16 -5.44
N ALA A 462 -36.70 -1.25 -4.86
CA ALA A 462 -36.29 -0.02 -5.54
C ALA A 462 -35.40 -0.31 -6.76
N ILE A 463 -34.43 -1.23 -6.62
CA ILE A 463 -33.56 -1.67 -7.70
C ILE A 463 -34.38 -2.32 -8.84
N LEU A 464 -35.28 -3.22 -8.51
CA LEU A 464 -36.14 -3.90 -9.49
C LEU A 464 -37.05 -2.90 -10.24
N SER A 465 -37.61 -1.93 -9.52
CA SER A 465 -38.43 -0.87 -10.13
C SER A 465 -37.62 0.02 -11.07
N LEU A 466 -36.37 0.33 -10.70
CA LEU A 466 -35.46 1.09 -11.55
C LEU A 466 -35.10 0.31 -12.82
N ALA A 467 -34.72 -0.95 -12.69
CA ALA A 467 -34.39 -1.82 -13.82
C ALA A 467 -35.59 -1.93 -14.79
N GLN A 468 -36.79 -2.13 -14.27
CA GLN A 468 -38.02 -2.16 -15.06
C GLN A 468 -38.28 -0.85 -15.81
N ALA A 469 -38.08 0.30 -15.15
CA ALA A 469 -38.28 1.61 -15.77
C ALA A 469 -37.27 1.89 -16.89
N LEU A 470 -36.07 1.30 -16.81
CA LEU A 470 -35.01 1.39 -17.82
C LEU A 470 -35.05 0.27 -18.86
N GLY A 471 -35.99 -0.66 -18.77
CA GLY A 471 -36.12 -1.79 -19.69
C GLY A 471 -35.02 -2.87 -19.55
N MET A 472 -34.35 -2.93 -18.39
CA MET A 472 -33.29 -3.89 -18.10
C MET A 472 -33.85 -5.14 -17.44
N ALA A 473 -33.32 -6.31 -17.79
CA ALA A 473 -33.54 -7.54 -17.04
C ALA A 473 -32.74 -7.54 -15.74
N THR A 474 -33.11 -8.40 -14.79
CA THR A 474 -32.44 -8.47 -13.49
C THR A 474 -31.99 -9.88 -13.13
N VAL A 475 -30.81 -9.99 -12.51
CA VAL A 475 -30.29 -11.22 -11.90
C VAL A 475 -30.04 -10.94 -10.42
N ALA A 476 -30.55 -11.77 -9.53
CA ALA A 476 -30.22 -11.72 -8.11
C ALA A 476 -29.13 -12.74 -7.79
N GLU A 477 -28.07 -12.27 -7.12
CA GLU A 477 -26.93 -13.09 -6.75
C GLU A 477 -27.02 -13.61 -5.31
N GLY A 478 -26.26 -14.68 -5.02
CA GLY A 478 -26.13 -15.21 -3.67
C GLY A 478 -27.42 -15.80 -3.11
N ILE A 479 -28.29 -16.37 -3.96
CA ILE A 479 -29.50 -17.08 -3.51
C ILE A 479 -29.08 -18.38 -2.85
N GLU A 480 -29.23 -18.48 -1.53
CA GLU A 480 -28.84 -19.65 -0.75
C GLU A 480 -30.00 -20.61 -0.49
N THR A 481 -31.25 -20.13 -0.53
CA THR A 481 -32.44 -20.95 -0.31
C THR A 481 -33.50 -20.71 -1.38
N ILE A 482 -34.34 -21.72 -1.61
CA ILE A 482 -35.43 -21.65 -2.60
C ILE A 482 -36.44 -20.57 -2.22
N GLU A 483 -36.70 -20.36 -0.93
CA GLU A 483 -37.65 -19.37 -0.42
C GLU A 483 -37.20 -17.93 -0.77
N VAL A 484 -35.91 -17.66 -0.71
CA VAL A 484 -35.34 -16.36 -1.17
C VAL A 484 -35.58 -16.19 -2.66
N GLY A 485 -35.35 -17.23 -3.47
CA GLY A 485 -35.60 -17.22 -4.92
C GLY A 485 -37.06 -16.94 -5.24
N GLN A 486 -38.02 -17.60 -4.55
CA GLN A 486 -39.46 -17.39 -4.71
C GLN A 486 -39.88 -15.97 -4.33
N THR A 487 -39.31 -15.42 -3.26
CA THR A 487 -39.55 -14.05 -2.84
C THR A 487 -39.07 -13.05 -3.89
N LEU A 488 -37.87 -13.24 -4.43
CA LEU A 488 -37.33 -12.41 -5.51
C LEU A 488 -38.18 -12.49 -6.79
N ALA A 489 -38.63 -13.68 -7.17
CA ALA A 489 -39.59 -13.88 -8.27
C ALA A 489 -40.89 -13.10 -8.04
N ALA A 490 -41.45 -13.16 -6.82
CA ALA A 490 -42.68 -12.44 -6.46
C ALA A 490 -42.47 -10.90 -6.45
N LEU A 491 -41.24 -10.42 -6.22
CA LEU A 491 -40.88 -9.02 -6.32
C LEU A 491 -40.63 -8.55 -7.77
N GLY A 492 -40.62 -9.49 -8.75
CA GLY A 492 -40.42 -9.19 -10.17
C GLY A 492 -39.00 -9.35 -10.69
N CYS A 493 -38.10 -10.00 -9.94
CA CYS A 493 -36.76 -10.35 -10.43
C CYS A 493 -36.87 -11.44 -11.51
N ASN A 494 -36.10 -11.30 -12.62
CA ASN A 494 -36.17 -12.20 -13.76
C ASN A 494 -35.38 -13.49 -13.54
N PHE A 495 -34.11 -13.33 -13.13
CA PHE A 495 -33.17 -14.45 -13.02
C PHE A 495 -32.53 -14.48 -11.63
N GLY A 496 -32.01 -15.65 -11.28
CA GLY A 496 -31.32 -15.84 -10.01
C GLY A 496 -30.12 -16.77 -10.14
N GLN A 497 -29.12 -16.51 -9.32
CA GLN A 497 -27.88 -17.25 -9.22
C GLN A 497 -27.54 -17.47 -7.76
N GLY A 498 -27.04 -18.66 -7.41
CA GLY A 498 -26.63 -18.95 -6.05
C GLY A 498 -26.60 -20.44 -5.73
N TYR A 499 -26.16 -20.76 -4.52
CA TYR A 499 -25.97 -22.13 -4.08
C TYR A 499 -27.30 -22.92 -3.88
N ALA A 500 -28.41 -22.21 -3.83
CA ALA A 500 -29.73 -22.85 -3.89
C ALA A 500 -29.95 -23.65 -5.19
N TYR A 501 -29.33 -23.22 -6.28
CA TYR A 501 -29.42 -23.90 -7.58
C TYR A 501 -28.24 -24.83 -7.78
N SER A 502 -27.02 -24.31 -7.79
CA SER A 502 -25.78 -25.09 -7.82
C SER A 502 -24.57 -24.25 -7.43
N ARG A 503 -23.54 -24.89 -6.91
CA ARG A 503 -22.19 -24.36 -6.90
C ARG A 503 -21.63 -24.32 -8.34
N PRO A 504 -20.58 -23.53 -8.62
CA PRO A 504 -19.92 -23.58 -9.92
C PRO A 504 -19.49 -24.99 -10.31
N LEU A 505 -19.77 -25.40 -11.53
CA LEU A 505 -19.58 -26.74 -12.08
C LEU A 505 -18.49 -26.76 -13.15
N ALA A 506 -17.77 -27.86 -13.30
CA ALA A 506 -16.93 -28.10 -14.46
C ALA A 506 -17.77 -28.19 -15.74
N ALA A 507 -17.18 -27.92 -16.92
CA ALA A 507 -17.87 -27.76 -18.18
C ALA A 507 -18.84 -28.95 -18.52
N ASP A 508 -18.38 -30.17 -18.32
CA ASP A 508 -19.23 -31.35 -18.60
C ASP A 508 -20.39 -31.50 -17.61
N ALA A 509 -20.16 -31.24 -16.34
CA ALA A 509 -21.19 -31.26 -15.31
C ALA A 509 -22.22 -30.13 -15.50
N ALA A 510 -21.77 -28.95 -15.96
CA ALA A 510 -22.64 -27.83 -16.29
C ALA A 510 -23.53 -28.14 -17.49
N TYR A 511 -22.97 -28.78 -18.53
CA TYR A 511 -23.77 -29.23 -19.65
C TYR A 511 -24.82 -30.30 -19.26
N GLN A 512 -24.44 -31.24 -18.42
CA GLN A 512 -25.42 -32.25 -17.92
C GLN A 512 -26.52 -31.57 -17.07
N TYR A 513 -26.16 -30.63 -16.21
CA TYR A 513 -27.09 -29.83 -15.40
C TYR A 513 -28.08 -29.06 -16.29
N LEU A 514 -27.60 -28.50 -17.42
CA LEU A 514 -28.45 -27.83 -18.41
C LEU A 514 -29.49 -28.79 -18.98
N LEU A 515 -29.07 -29.99 -19.41
CA LEU A 515 -29.98 -30.98 -19.96
C LEU A 515 -31.05 -31.43 -18.95
N ASP A 516 -30.65 -31.72 -17.72
CA ASP A 516 -31.53 -32.18 -16.65
C ASP A 516 -32.60 -31.14 -16.24
N ARG A 517 -32.26 -29.84 -16.36
CA ARG A 517 -33.16 -28.75 -15.94
C ARG A 517 -34.04 -28.21 -17.06
N ASN A 518 -33.63 -28.36 -18.33
CA ASN A 518 -34.33 -27.77 -19.47
C ASN A 518 -35.12 -28.83 -20.29
N SER A 519 -34.96 -30.12 -19.92
CA SER A 519 -35.75 -31.25 -20.52
C SER A 519 -37.24 -31.21 -20.19
#